data_0c0e5d704d420e14ee389d18d19f9068
#
_entry.id   0c0e5d704d420e14ee389d18d19f9068
#
_cell.length_a   1.000
_cell.length_b   1.000
_cell.length_c   1.000
_cell.angle_alpha   90.00
_cell.angle_beta   90.00
_cell.angle_gamma   90.00
#
_symmetry.space_group_name_H-M   'P 1'
#
loop_
_entity.id
_entity.type
_entity.pdbx_description
1 polymer ?
#
loop_
_entity_poly.entity_id
_entity_poly.type
_entity_poly.pdbx_seq_one_letter_code
_entity_poly.pdbx_strand_id
1 'polypeptide(L)'
;PYWLPQKDITSRNAVMVIMKKAVAFKEGLAYLCEKCHCFIGENVVLENMPAQNISLDLLPNEAVDLILTDPPYTDQVPYLEYNQLWYKVMGWSGFTDESLGSELVVSDAPSRNKDAEDFNNIFAAILKRISPALKMNGYFIMFNSGIGLAILTN
;
A
#
# COMPACT_ATOMS: atom_id res chain seq x y z
N PRO A 1 18.25 -16.70 3.17
CA PRO A 1 17.03 -17.27 2.60
C PRO A 1 15.99 -17.38 3.70
N TYR A 2 14.95 -16.55 3.61
CA TYR A 2 13.85 -16.46 4.60
C TYR A 2 12.91 -17.67 4.60
N TRP A 3 13.14 -18.64 3.72
CA TRP A 3 12.21 -19.73 3.42
C TRP A 3 12.65 -21.11 3.88
N LEU A 4 13.76 -21.21 4.59
CA LEU A 4 14.12 -22.47 5.21
C LEU A 4 13.28 -22.69 6.47
N PRO A 5 12.46 -23.75 6.52
CA PRO A 5 11.69 -24.05 7.71
C PRO A 5 12.67 -24.29 8.87
N GLN A 6 12.47 -23.58 9.97
CA GLN A 6 13.20 -23.87 11.21
C GLN A 6 12.78 -25.27 11.68
N LYS A 7 13.74 -26.04 12.20
CA LYS A 7 13.53 -27.43 12.58
C LYS A 7 12.41 -27.66 13.64
N ASP A 8 12.00 -26.60 14.33
CA ASP A 8 11.03 -26.64 15.43
C ASP A 8 9.76 -25.83 15.16
N ILE A 9 9.27 -25.82 13.91
CA ILE A 9 8.00 -25.17 13.60
C ILE A 9 6.87 -26.04 14.17
N THR A 10 6.30 -25.60 15.27
CA THR A 10 4.98 -26.10 15.69
C THR A 10 3.95 -25.67 14.64
N SER A 11 3.34 -26.66 14.00
CA SER A 11 2.26 -26.42 13.04
C SER A 11 1.13 -25.65 13.75
N ARG A 12 0.92 -24.40 13.33
CA ARG A 12 -0.23 -23.64 13.81
C ARG A 12 -1.46 -24.02 13.00
N ASN A 13 -2.56 -24.28 13.70
CA ASN A 13 -3.84 -24.51 13.00
C ASN A 13 -4.23 -23.23 12.24
N ALA A 14 -4.22 -23.31 10.91
CA ALA A 14 -4.48 -22.15 10.03
C ALA A 14 -5.87 -21.54 10.28
N VAL A 15 -6.88 -22.37 10.56
CA VAL A 15 -8.24 -21.90 10.86
C VAL A 15 -8.25 -21.05 12.13
N MET A 16 -7.55 -21.50 13.18
CA MET A 16 -7.46 -20.72 14.43
C MET A 16 -6.73 -19.38 14.23
N VAL A 17 -5.71 -19.33 13.37
CA VAL A 17 -5.02 -18.09 13.04
C VAL A 17 -5.96 -17.14 12.30
N ILE A 18 -6.68 -17.63 11.29
CA ILE A 18 -7.65 -16.82 10.52
C ILE A 18 -8.74 -16.29 11.44
N MET A 19 -9.32 -17.13 12.29
CA MET A 19 -10.36 -16.69 13.25
C MET A 19 -9.87 -15.59 14.19
N LYS A 20 -8.67 -15.73 14.76
CA LYS A 20 -8.08 -14.69 15.61
C LYS A 20 -7.89 -13.37 14.86
N LYS A 21 -7.45 -13.43 13.62
CA LYS A 21 -7.29 -12.23 12.79
C LYS A 21 -8.64 -11.60 12.43
N ALA A 22 -9.66 -12.40 12.14
CA ALA A 22 -11.01 -11.91 11.88
C ALA A 22 -11.62 -11.20 13.09
N VAL A 23 -11.41 -11.74 14.30
CA VAL A 23 -11.84 -11.09 15.55
C VAL A 23 -11.12 -9.75 15.73
N ALA A 24 -9.80 -9.73 15.64
CA ALA A 24 -9.02 -8.50 15.78
C ALA A 24 -9.40 -7.42 14.74
N PHE A 25 -9.71 -7.85 13.51
CA PHE A 25 -10.19 -6.94 12.47
C PHE A 25 -11.56 -6.35 12.82
N LYS A 26 -12.49 -7.19 13.29
CA LYS A 26 -13.82 -6.74 13.75
C LYS A 26 -13.71 -5.73 14.90
N GLU A 27 -12.86 -6.01 15.88
CA GLU A 27 -12.61 -5.10 17.01
C GLU A 27 -12.00 -3.77 16.54
N GLY A 28 -11.06 -3.80 15.60
CA GLY A 28 -10.49 -2.60 14.99
C GLY A 28 -11.53 -1.76 14.25
N LEU A 29 -12.41 -2.39 13.46
CA LEU A 29 -13.51 -1.67 12.79
C LEU A 29 -14.49 -1.07 13.81
N ALA A 30 -14.86 -1.80 14.85
CA ALA A 30 -15.74 -1.29 15.90
C ALA A 30 -15.12 -0.06 16.59
N TYR A 31 -13.80 -0.12 16.88
CA TYR A 31 -13.07 1.01 17.43
C TYR A 31 -13.11 2.24 16.50
N LEU A 32 -12.86 2.06 15.21
CA LEU A 32 -12.90 3.15 14.22
C LEU A 32 -14.29 3.79 14.15
N CYS A 33 -15.35 2.98 14.13
CA CYS A 33 -16.71 3.50 14.11
C CYS A 33 -17.08 4.24 15.42
N GLU A 34 -16.74 3.66 16.56
CA GLU A 34 -17.13 4.18 17.88
C GLU A 34 -16.30 5.40 18.31
N LYS A 35 -14.98 5.36 18.11
CA LYS A 35 -14.06 6.38 18.61
C LYS A 35 -13.66 7.42 17.58
N CYS A 36 -13.55 7.02 16.32
CA CYS A 36 -13.12 7.90 15.23
C CYS A 36 -14.27 8.39 14.36
N HIS A 37 -15.48 7.83 14.53
CA HIS A 37 -16.64 8.13 13.70
C HIS A 37 -16.38 7.94 12.20
N CYS A 38 -15.55 6.94 11.87
CA CYS A 38 -15.20 6.59 10.48
C CYS A 38 -16.17 5.54 9.95
N PHE A 39 -16.92 5.87 8.91
CA PHE A 39 -17.90 4.98 8.29
C PHE A 39 -17.60 4.88 6.79
N ILE A 40 -17.32 3.64 6.31
CA ILE A 40 -17.05 3.37 4.90
C ILE A 40 -18.32 3.69 4.09
N GLY A 41 -18.15 4.48 3.02
CA GLY A 41 -19.24 4.93 2.18
C GLY A 41 -19.93 6.22 2.63
N GLU A 42 -19.63 6.72 3.82
CA GLU A 42 -20.12 8.01 4.33
C GLU A 42 -19.00 9.05 4.35
N ASN A 43 -18.01 8.84 5.22
CA ASN A 43 -16.87 9.74 5.38
C ASN A 43 -15.51 9.07 5.13
N VAL A 44 -15.53 7.83 4.64
CA VAL A 44 -14.34 7.06 4.22
C VAL A 44 -14.57 6.54 2.81
N VAL A 45 -13.67 6.91 1.90
CA VAL A 45 -13.63 6.39 0.53
C VAL A 45 -12.48 5.40 0.43
N LEU A 46 -12.74 4.21 -0.12
CA LEU A 46 -11.74 3.19 -0.38
C LEU A 46 -11.62 2.97 -1.88
N GLU A 47 -10.41 3.16 -2.41
CA GLU A 47 -10.11 2.97 -3.83
C GLU A 47 -9.03 1.91 -4.00
N ASN A 48 -9.22 1.02 -4.97
CA ASN A 48 -8.25 -0.01 -5.35
C ASN A 48 -7.64 0.33 -6.70
N MET A 49 -6.67 1.22 -6.70
CA MET A 49 -5.96 1.66 -7.91
C MET A 49 -4.53 2.09 -7.60
N PRO A 50 -3.62 2.11 -8.58
CA PRO A 50 -2.32 2.76 -8.44
C PRO A 50 -2.46 4.24 -8.08
N ALA A 51 -1.66 4.74 -7.14
CA ALA A 51 -1.77 6.10 -6.63
C ALA A 51 -1.57 7.18 -7.73
N GLN A 52 -0.75 6.89 -8.75
CA GLN A 52 -0.59 7.77 -9.91
C GLN A 52 -1.86 7.90 -10.78
N ASN A 53 -2.84 7.03 -10.61
CA ASN A 53 -4.10 7.01 -11.37
C ASN A 53 -5.29 7.62 -10.62
N ILE A 54 -5.11 8.10 -9.39
CA ILE A 54 -6.18 8.74 -8.61
C ILE A 54 -6.79 9.88 -9.43
N SER A 55 -8.13 9.89 -9.54
CA SER A 55 -8.84 10.94 -10.29
C SER A 55 -8.82 12.29 -9.56
N LEU A 56 -8.93 13.39 -10.30
CA LEU A 56 -9.04 14.74 -9.71
C LEU A 56 -10.38 14.93 -8.98
N ASP A 57 -11.41 14.18 -9.37
CA ASP A 57 -12.71 14.22 -8.68
C ASP A 57 -12.61 13.66 -7.26
N LEU A 58 -11.75 12.64 -7.07
CA LEU A 58 -11.49 12.06 -5.75
C LEU A 58 -10.47 12.87 -4.96
N LEU A 59 -9.56 13.55 -5.65
CA LEU A 59 -8.47 14.28 -5.02
C LEU A 59 -8.34 15.69 -5.66
N PRO A 60 -9.29 16.61 -5.39
CA PRO A 60 -9.25 17.98 -5.90
C PRO A 60 -8.02 18.74 -5.39
N ASN A 61 -7.61 19.78 -6.12
CA ASN A 61 -6.52 20.64 -5.70
C ASN A 61 -6.85 21.34 -4.37
N GLU A 62 -5.87 21.46 -3.51
CA GLU A 62 -5.96 22.17 -2.21
C GLU A 62 -7.12 21.69 -1.32
N ALA A 63 -7.49 20.39 -1.41
CA ALA A 63 -8.59 19.83 -0.64
C ALA A 63 -8.14 19.06 0.61
N VAL A 64 -6.87 18.67 0.68
CA VAL A 64 -6.34 17.71 1.67
C VAL A 64 -5.46 18.42 2.70
N ASP A 65 -5.74 18.20 3.97
CA ASP A 65 -4.95 18.75 5.09
C ASP A 65 -3.72 17.88 5.39
N LEU A 66 -3.82 16.58 5.18
CA LEU A 66 -2.76 15.61 5.47
C LEU A 66 -2.69 14.52 4.40
N ILE A 67 -1.51 14.32 3.85
CA ILE A 67 -1.16 13.12 3.09
C ILE A 67 -0.24 12.28 3.97
N LEU A 68 -0.65 11.05 4.27
CA LEU A 68 0.13 10.09 5.05
C LEU A 68 0.37 8.85 4.20
N THR A 69 1.62 8.48 3.98
CA THR A 69 1.98 7.34 3.15
C THR A 69 3.16 6.55 3.70
N ASP A 70 3.12 5.24 3.47
CA ASP A 70 4.21 4.30 3.71
C ASP A 70 4.48 3.56 2.39
N PRO A 71 5.26 4.16 1.47
CA PRO A 71 5.51 3.58 0.16
C PRO A 71 6.41 2.34 0.26
N PRO A 72 6.38 1.44 -0.72
CA PRO A 72 7.34 0.34 -0.79
C PRO A 72 8.78 0.84 -0.75
N TYR A 73 9.66 0.09 -0.06
CA TYR A 73 11.07 0.43 0.10
C TYR A 73 11.91 -0.26 -0.98
N THR A 74 12.00 0.35 -2.14
CA THR A 74 12.83 -0.06 -3.28
C THR A 74 12.73 -1.58 -3.62
N ASP A 75 13.71 -2.39 -3.21
CA ASP A 75 13.88 -3.81 -3.55
C ASP A 75 13.45 -4.79 -2.44
N GLN A 76 12.91 -4.29 -1.33
CA GLN A 76 12.71 -5.13 -0.14
C GLN A 76 11.54 -6.11 -0.28
N VAL A 77 10.42 -5.69 -0.88
CA VAL A 77 9.20 -6.51 -0.93
C VAL A 77 8.49 -6.41 -2.28
N PRO A 78 8.53 -7.45 -3.11
CA PRO A 78 7.71 -7.55 -4.31
C PRO A 78 6.28 -7.93 -3.93
N TYR A 79 5.46 -6.95 -3.59
CA TYR A 79 4.12 -7.16 -3.04
C TYR A 79 3.20 -7.95 -3.98
N LEU A 80 3.25 -7.71 -5.29
CA LEU A 80 2.43 -8.44 -6.24
C LEU A 80 2.80 -9.93 -6.30
N GLU A 81 4.09 -10.29 -6.18
CA GLU A 81 4.50 -11.70 -6.13
C GLU A 81 3.96 -12.41 -4.90
N TYR A 82 4.03 -11.78 -3.74
CA TYR A 82 3.46 -12.35 -2.51
C TYR A 82 1.93 -12.49 -2.60
N ASN A 83 1.27 -11.59 -3.28
CA ASN A 83 -0.18 -11.66 -3.46
C ASN A 83 -0.64 -12.71 -4.47
N GLN A 84 0.24 -13.20 -5.37
CA GLN A 84 -0.13 -14.24 -6.34
C GLN A 84 -0.70 -15.50 -5.68
N LEU A 85 -0.16 -15.90 -4.54
CA LEU A 85 -0.68 -17.05 -3.79
C LEU A 85 -2.13 -16.83 -3.39
N TRP A 86 -2.44 -15.65 -2.86
CA TRP A 86 -3.79 -15.29 -2.44
C TRP A 86 -4.76 -15.22 -3.62
N TYR A 87 -4.34 -14.65 -4.73
CA TYR A 87 -5.14 -14.63 -5.97
C TYR A 87 -5.53 -16.02 -6.42
N LYS A 88 -4.58 -16.96 -6.39
CA LYS A 88 -4.85 -18.37 -6.74
C LYS A 88 -5.79 -19.06 -5.75
N VAL A 89 -5.59 -18.85 -4.46
CA VAL A 89 -6.42 -19.43 -3.40
C VAL A 89 -7.86 -18.90 -3.47
N MET A 90 -8.02 -17.61 -3.76
CA MET A 90 -9.32 -16.96 -3.84
C MET A 90 -10.01 -17.12 -5.19
N GLY A 91 -9.35 -17.74 -6.17
CA GLY A 91 -9.88 -17.91 -7.52
C GLY A 91 -9.96 -16.61 -8.32
N TRP A 92 -9.19 -15.58 -7.94
CA TRP A 92 -9.15 -14.31 -8.65
C TRP A 92 -8.25 -14.39 -9.89
N SER A 93 -8.52 -13.56 -10.89
CA SER A 93 -7.64 -13.43 -12.06
C SER A 93 -6.25 -12.93 -11.60
N GLY A 94 -5.21 -13.43 -12.29
CA GLY A 94 -3.83 -13.00 -12.01
C GLY A 94 -3.60 -11.53 -12.33
N PHE A 95 -2.38 -11.05 -12.07
CA PHE A 95 -1.97 -9.69 -12.41
C PHE A 95 -1.85 -9.50 -13.91
N THR A 96 -2.20 -8.32 -14.38
CA THR A 96 -1.99 -7.90 -15.76
C THR A 96 -0.59 -7.28 -15.90
N ASP A 97 -0.10 -7.19 -17.16
CA ASP A 97 1.14 -6.48 -17.46
C ASP A 97 1.09 -5.01 -17.00
N GLU A 98 -0.09 -4.39 -17.05
CA GLU A 98 -0.32 -3.04 -16.54
C GLU A 98 -0.11 -2.97 -15.01
N SER A 99 -0.64 -3.93 -14.26
CA SER A 99 -0.44 -4.01 -12.80
C SER A 99 1.05 -4.18 -12.46
N LEU A 100 1.74 -5.06 -13.17
CA LEU A 100 3.17 -5.28 -13.00
C LEU A 100 3.98 -4.03 -13.40
N GLY A 101 3.57 -3.36 -14.49
CA GLY A 101 4.16 -2.12 -14.95
C GLY A 101 4.02 -0.96 -13.96
N SER A 102 2.90 -0.86 -13.27
CA SER A 102 2.60 0.22 -12.32
C SER A 102 3.14 -0.02 -10.90
N GLU A 103 3.60 -1.22 -10.57
CA GLU A 103 4.14 -1.52 -9.24
C GLU A 103 5.40 -0.71 -8.93
N LEU A 104 5.41 -0.05 -7.77
CA LEU A 104 6.56 0.71 -7.28
C LEU A 104 7.57 -0.26 -6.62
N VAL A 105 8.52 -0.77 -7.40
CA VAL A 105 9.51 -1.75 -6.97
C VAL A 105 10.76 -1.69 -7.83
N VAL A 106 11.92 -2.02 -7.27
CA VAL A 106 13.13 -2.40 -8.00
C VAL A 106 13.18 -3.92 -8.06
N SER A 107 13.29 -4.52 -9.23
CA SER A 107 13.26 -5.97 -9.38
C SER A 107 13.90 -6.43 -10.68
N ASP A 108 14.90 -7.33 -10.58
CA ASP A 108 15.54 -8.00 -11.71
C ASP A 108 14.71 -9.16 -12.29
N ALA A 109 13.51 -9.42 -11.74
CA ALA A 109 12.65 -10.47 -12.23
C ALA A 109 12.27 -10.20 -13.70
N PRO A 110 12.36 -11.20 -14.62
CA PRO A 110 12.07 -11.00 -16.05
C PRO A 110 10.68 -10.41 -16.34
N SER A 111 9.71 -10.67 -15.47
CA SER A 111 8.35 -10.12 -15.58
C SER A 111 8.25 -8.63 -15.22
N ARG A 112 9.28 -8.05 -14.59
CA ARG A 112 9.31 -6.65 -14.14
C ARG A 112 10.46 -5.89 -14.76
N ASN A 113 11.69 -6.37 -14.57
CA ASN A 113 12.93 -5.77 -15.07
C ASN A 113 12.96 -4.24 -14.86
N LYS A 114 12.75 -3.84 -13.58
CA LYS A 114 12.71 -2.45 -13.16
C LYS A 114 13.91 -2.09 -12.33
N ASP A 115 14.60 -1.07 -12.72
CA ASP A 115 15.74 -0.51 -12.01
C ASP A 115 15.36 0.63 -11.04
N ALA A 116 16.38 1.28 -10.48
CA ALA A 116 16.18 2.41 -9.57
C ALA A 116 15.65 3.66 -10.31
N GLU A 117 15.91 3.81 -11.60
CA GLU A 117 15.37 4.90 -12.40
C GLU A 117 13.87 4.71 -12.64
N ASP A 118 13.44 3.51 -12.97
CA ASP A 118 12.01 3.14 -13.08
C ASP A 118 11.27 3.42 -11.79
N PHE A 119 11.83 2.99 -10.64
CA PHE A 119 11.28 3.28 -9.33
C PHE A 119 11.11 4.78 -9.11
N ASN A 120 12.14 5.57 -9.35
CA ASN A 120 12.12 7.01 -9.16
C ASN A 120 11.10 7.70 -10.08
N ASN A 121 10.98 7.24 -11.31
CA ASN A 121 10.02 7.78 -12.29
C ASN A 121 8.57 7.54 -11.84
N ILE A 122 8.25 6.32 -11.40
CA ILE A 122 6.91 5.99 -10.87
C ILE A 122 6.64 6.79 -9.60
N PHE A 123 7.61 6.87 -8.69
CA PHE A 123 7.46 7.61 -7.44
C PHE A 123 7.26 9.11 -7.68
N ALA A 124 8.02 9.70 -8.60
CA ALA A 124 7.84 11.09 -9.00
C ALA A 124 6.46 11.34 -9.63
N ALA A 125 5.95 10.39 -10.43
CA ALA A 125 4.61 10.49 -11.00
C ALA A 125 3.52 10.46 -9.91
N ILE A 126 3.68 9.61 -8.88
CA ILE A 126 2.79 9.58 -7.71
C ILE A 126 2.81 10.93 -7.00
N LEU A 127 4.00 11.44 -6.65
CA LEU A 127 4.14 12.73 -5.95
C LEU A 127 3.54 13.87 -6.77
N LYS A 128 3.82 13.92 -8.07
CA LYS A 128 3.25 14.92 -8.98
C LYS A 128 1.72 14.85 -9.04
N ARG A 129 1.16 13.66 -8.87
CA ARG A 129 -0.30 13.45 -8.91
C ARG A 129 -0.98 13.89 -7.62
N ILE A 130 -0.39 13.59 -6.45
CA ILE A 130 -1.02 13.81 -5.16
C ILE A 130 -0.69 15.16 -4.53
N SER A 131 0.49 15.73 -4.82
CA SER A 131 0.93 16.99 -4.17
C SER A 131 0.00 18.18 -4.44
N PRO A 132 -0.63 18.36 -5.63
CA PRO A 132 -1.53 19.50 -5.84
C PRO A 132 -2.78 19.46 -4.96
N ALA A 133 -3.17 18.28 -4.46
CA ALA A 133 -4.30 18.14 -3.55
C ALA A 133 -4.02 18.68 -2.15
N LEU A 134 -2.74 18.79 -1.78
CA LEU A 134 -2.35 19.28 -0.46
C LEU A 134 -2.59 20.79 -0.37
N LYS A 135 -3.25 21.23 0.70
CA LYS A 135 -3.43 22.65 1.01
C LYS A 135 -2.10 23.34 1.27
N MET A 136 -2.05 24.65 1.12
CA MET A 136 -0.86 25.48 1.34
C MET A 136 -0.21 25.25 2.72
N ASN A 137 -1.01 24.98 3.76
CA ASN A 137 -0.54 24.70 5.12
C ASN A 137 -0.76 23.23 5.51
N GLY A 138 -0.92 22.34 4.51
CA GLY A 138 -1.09 20.91 4.73
C GLY A 138 0.23 20.21 5.01
N TYR A 139 0.13 18.98 5.51
CA TYR A 139 1.28 18.15 5.87
C TYR A 139 1.41 16.97 4.94
N PHE A 140 2.62 16.71 4.45
CA PHE A 140 2.97 15.46 3.78
C PHE A 140 3.90 14.68 4.71
N ILE A 141 3.45 13.49 5.13
CA ILE A 141 4.21 12.60 6.01
C ILE A 141 4.45 11.28 5.26
N MET A 142 5.72 10.93 5.12
CA MET A 142 6.14 9.70 4.46
C MET A 142 7.02 8.89 5.40
N PHE A 143 6.66 7.62 5.60
CA PHE A 143 7.54 6.67 6.28
C PHE A 143 8.60 6.17 5.31
N ASN A 144 9.81 6.00 5.80
CA ASN A 144 10.93 5.48 5.03
C ASN A 144 11.79 4.58 5.92
N SER A 145 12.19 3.41 5.44
CA SER A 145 13.05 2.47 6.18
C SER A 145 14.51 2.94 6.29
N GLY A 146 14.89 3.96 5.59
CA GLY A 146 16.30 4.40 5.49
C GLY A 146 16.58 5.48 6.49
N ILE A 147 16.62 6.45 6.86
CA ILE A 147 17.09 7.43 7.82
C ILE A 147 16.08 8.60 7.93
N GLY A 148 15.19 8.47 8.88
CA GLY A 148 14.40 9.61 9.35
C GLY A 148 13.09 9.88 8.61
N LEU A 149 12.19 10.50 9.34
CA LEU A 149 10.91 11.04 8.86
C LEU A 149 11.22 12.29 8.01
N ALA A 150 10.86 12.27 6.74
CA ALA A 150 10.86 13.51 5.94
C ALA A 150 9.49 14.18 6.07
N ILE A 151 9.46 15.37 6.64
CA ILE A 151 8.28 16.24 6.65
C ILE A 151 8.54 17.31 5.60
N LEU A 152 7.73 17.32 4.55
CA LEU A 152 7.72 18.37 3.55
C LEU A 152 6.54 19.32 3.86
N THR A 153 6.84 20.58 4.06
CA THR A 153 5.83 21.63 4.16
C THR A 153 5.93 22.51 2.92
N ASN A 154 4.81 22.81 2.30
CA ASN A 154 4.73 23.82 1.24
C ASN A 154 4.78 25.23 1.82
#